data_c3dc4f7d9ef54a52b640ca4bf37a4fba
#
_entry.id   c3dc4f7d9ef54a52b640ca4bf37a4fba
#
_cell.length_a   1.000
_cell.length_b   1.000
_cell.length_c   1.000
_cell.angle_alpha   90.00
_cell.angle_beta   90.00
_cell.angle_gamma   90.00
#
_symmetry.space_group_name_H-M   'P 1'
#
loop_
_entity.id
_entity.type
_entity.pdbx_description
1 polymer ?
#
loop_
_entity_poly.entity_id
_entity_poly.type
_entity_poly.pdbx_seq_one_letter_code
_entity_poly.pdbx_strand_id
1 'polypeptide(L)'
;MRVLSLEIQDILSIQQASLKFEDTGLVLVEGWNYDTQRANGAGKTAIFNGLSFALYDKLPRKITASEILRRGCKTGFAEASVLCGEDIWTVRRSRPKGAIFSKNGIPQDITQAEFESFIRLSYGQFLLTIYTPQSNSGELIRFLSSPDAAKKEFLLQLLNLDQFGSGKKLIDDLIKKFSAAVEVDDRSLASTRSRIQAYEESLVDTASLQTK
;
A
#
# COMPACT_ATOMS: atom_id res chain seq x y z
N MET A 1 -8.96 5.97 4.79
CA MET A 1 -9.92 4.86 5.04
C MET A 1 -10.44 4.95 6.46
N ARG A 2 -11.76 4.77 6.69
CA ARG A 2 -12.41 4.69 8.01
C ARG A 2 -13.22 3.41 8.09
N VAL A 3 -13.08 2.64 9.15
CA VAL A 3 -13.90 1.45 9.40
C VAL A 3 -15.26 1.91 9.88
N LEU A 4 -16.34 1.39 9.29
CA LEU A 4 -17.73 1.75 9.65
C LEU A 4 -18.40 0.65 10.48
N SER A 5 -18.20 -0.61 10.09
CA SER A 5 -18.80 -1.75 10.78
C SER A 5 -17.96 -3.00 10.66
N LEU A 6 -18.18 -3.92 11.59
CA LEU A 6 -17.59 -5.24 11.60
C LEU A 6 -18.64 -6.24 12.09
N GLU A 7 -18.91 -7.26 11.32
CA GLU A 7 -19.72 -8.40 11.70
C GLU A 7 -18.88 -9.68 11.65
N ILE A 8 -18.98 -10.50 12.68
CA ILE A 8 -18.22 -11.75 12.80
C ILE A 8 -19.18 -12.85 13.21
N GLN A 9 -19.07 -13.99 12.55
CA GLN A 9 -19.75 -15.21 12.92
C GLN A 9 -18.81 -16.40 12.82
N ASP A 10 -18.69 -17.15 13.91
CA ASP A 10 -17.90 -18.39 14.06
C ASP A 10 -16.43 -18.27 13.58
N ILE A 11 -15.81 -17.15 13.89
CA ILE A 11 -14.39 -16.87 13.60
C ILE A 11 -13.60 -16.77 14.90
N LEU A 12 -12.46 -17.46 14.97
CA LEU A 12 -11.57 -17.54 16.15
C LEU A 12 -12.33 -18.00 17.40
N SER A 13 -12.36 -17.19 18.45
CA SER A 13 -13.12 -17.46 19.67
C SER A 13 -14.52 -16.85 19.68
N ILE A 14 -14.92 -16.16 18.62
CA ILE A 14 -16.18 -15.40 18.55
C ILE A 14 -17.24 -16.24 17.88
N GLN A 15 -18.35 -16.46 18.57
CA GLN A 15 -19.55 -17.06 18.00
C GLN A 15 -20.30 -16.05 17.13
N GLN A 16 -20.59 -14.87 17.69
CA GLN A 16 -21.22 -13.78 16.97
C GLN A 16 -20.82 -12.44 17.61
N ALA A 17 -20.49 -11.48 16.77
CA ALA A 17 -20.27 -10.10 17.17
C ALA A 17 -20.70 -9.16 16.04
N SER A 18 -21.31 -8.05 16.38
CA SER A 18 -21.63 -6.96 15.46
C SER A 18 -21.25 -5.64 16.11
N LEU A 19 -20.37 -4.89 15.44
CA LEU A 19 -19.88 -3.60 15.91
C LEU A 19 -20.10 -2.54 14.82
N LYS A 20 -20.54 -1.37 15.27
CA LYS A 20 -20.59 -0.16 14.44
C LYS A 20 -19.61 0.85 15.02
N PHE A 21 -18.77 1.41 14.18
CA PHE A 21 -17.78 2.41 14.57
C PHE A 21 -18.32 3.79 14.15
N GLU A 22 -19.02 4.43 15.08
CA GLU A 22 -19.50 5.80 14.90
C GLU A 22 -18.38 6.80 15.19
N ASP A 23 -18.61 8.09 14.95
CA ASP A 23 -17.65 9.17 15.26
C ASP A 23 -17.61 9.47 16.78
N THR A 24 -17.31 8.45 17.56
CA THR A 24 -17.38 8.50 19.04
C THR A 24 -16.06 8.86 19.72
N GLY A 25 -14.99 9.14 18.94
CA GLY A 25 -13.67 9.44 19.51
C GLY A 25 -13.01 8.20 20.10
N LEU A 26 -12.50 8.29 21.34
CA LEU A 26 -11.83 7.18 22.01
C LEU A 26 -12.83 6.19 22.59
N VAL A 27 -12.72 4.92 22.20
CA VAL A 27 -13.56 3.81 22.70
C VAL A 27 -12.71 2.82 23.45
N LEU A 28 -13.09 2.51 24.70
CA LEU A 28 -12.49 1.43 25.48
C LEU A 28 -13.31 0.14 25.28
N VAL A 29 -12.65 -0.91 24.79
CA VAL A 29 -13.25 -2.25 24.65
C VAL A 29 -12.86 -3.10 25.85
N GLU A 30 -13.81 -3.35 26.72
CA GLU A 30 -13.65 -4.24 27.86
C GLU A 30 -14.29 -5.61 27.57
N GLY A 31 -13.83 -6.64 28.22
CA GLY A 31 -14.39 -7.97 28.09
C GLY A 31 -14.16 -8.73 29.38
N TRP A 32 -15.15 -9.53 29.76
CA TRP A 32 -15.12 -10.38 30.92
C TRP A 32 -15.42 -11.83 30.54
N ASN A 33 -14.58 -12.73 30.97
CA ASN A 33 -14.78 -14.18 30.80
C ASN A 33 -15.44 -14.73 32.06
N TYR A 34 -16.69 -15.12 31.95
CA TYR A 34 -17.49 -15.62 33.08
C TYR A 34 -17.03 -17.00 33.57
N ASP A 35 -16.43 -17.83 32.68
CA ASP A 35 -15.96 -19.16 33.05
C ASP A 35 -14.71 -19.08 33.93
N THR A 36 -13.81 -18.16 33.60
CA THR A 36 -12.53 -17.99 34.31
C THR A 36 -12.54 -16.84 35.32
N GLN A 37 -13.62 -16.06 35.39
CA GLN A 37 -13.76 -14.86 36.23
C GLN A 37 -12.61 -13.86 36.03
N ARG A 38 -12.16 -13.67 34.77
CA ARG A 38 -11.02 -12.82 34.42
C ARG A 38 -11.29 -12.01 33.14
N ALA A 39 -10.64 -10.86 33.04
CA ALA A 39 -10.68 -10.03 31.81
C ALA A 39 -9.88 -10.61 30.65
N ASN A 40 -8.92 -11.50 30.92
CA ASN A 40 -8.11 -12.17 29.92
C ASN A 40 -8.88 -13.34 29.30
N GLY A 41 -8.68 -13.52 27.97
CA GLY A 41 -9.37 -14.59 27.24
C GLY A 41 -10.82 -14.28 26.82
N ALA A 42 -11.32 -13.06 27.08
CA ALA A 42 -12.67 -12.65 26.72
C ALA A 42 -12.89 -12.37 25.22
N GLY A 43 -11.91 -12.64 24.35
CA GLY A 43 -12.05 -12.48 22.91
C GLY A 43 -11.80 -11.08 22.34
N LYS A 44 -11.35 -10.11 23.15
CA LYS A 44 -11.10 -8.71 22.69
C LYS A 44 -10.21 -8.64 21.45
N THR A 45 -9.06 -9.32 21.48
CA THR A 45 -8.12 -9.38 20.36
C THR A 45 -8.71 -10.11 19.15
N ALA A 46 -9.60 -11.07 19.37
CA ALA A 46 -10.24 -11.82 18.29
C ALA A 46 -11.16 -10.95 17.44
N ILE A 47 -11.77 -9.92 18.02
CA ILE A 47 -12.57 -8.92 17.27
C ILE A 47 -11.70 -8.21 16.23
N PHE A 48 -10.56 -7.65 16.65
CA PHE A 48 -9.66 -6.93 15.74
C PHE A 48 -8.96 -7.87 14.75
N ASN A 49 -8.69 -9.11 15.15
CA ASN A 49 -8.22 -10.16 14.23
C ASN A 49 -9.30 -10.49 13.18
N GLY A 50 -10.58 -10.47 13.55
CA GLY A 50 -11.69 -10.61 12.62
C GLY A 50 -11.71 -9.51 11.56
N LEU A 51 -11.43 -8.27 11.94
CA LEU A 51 -11.29 -7.15 10.99
C LEU A 51 -10.12 -7.39 10.02
N SER A 52 -8.95 -7.79 10.54
CA SER A 52 -7.78 -8.13 9.74
C SER A 52 -8.05 -9.27 8.76
N PHE A 53 -8.75 -10.32 9.21
CA PHE A 53 -9.18 -11.43 8.38
C PHE A 53 -10.16 -10.98 7.30
N ALA A 54 -11.18 -10.19 7.63
CA ALA A 54 -12.16 -9.70 6.65
C ALA A 54 -11.47 -8.92 5.53
N LEU A 55 -10.64 -7.93 5.87
CA LEU A 55 -10.03 -7.03 4.90
C LEU A 55 -8.90 -7.69 4.07
N TYR A 56 -8.06 -8.55 4.68
CA TYR A 56 -6.81 -8.99 4.06
C TYR A 56 -6.61 -10.49 3.95
N ASP A 57 -7.52 -11.30 4.49
CA ASP A 57 -7.31 -12.75 4.63
C ASP A 57 -6.04 -13.12 5.44
N LYS A 58 -5.60 -12.23 6.29
CA LYS A 58 -4.37 -12.37 7.07
C LYS A 58 -4.63 -12.05 8.54
N LEU A 59 -3.84 -12.69 9.38
CA LEU A 59 -3.83 -12.43 10.82
C LEU A 59 -2.43 -12.03 11.26
N PRO A 60 -2.29 -11.20 12.32
CA PRO A 60 -0.99 -10.73 12.79
C PRO A 60 -0.04 -11.86 13.19
N ARG A 61 -0.58 -12.95 13.69
CA ARG A 61 0.20 -14.16 13.95
C ARG A 61 -0.13 -15.24 12.94
N LYS A 62 0.85 -16.08 12.62
CA LYS A 62 0.67 -17.24 11.74
C LYS A 62 -0.25 -18.25 12.42
N ILE A 63 -1.42 -18.47 11.82
CA ILE A 63 -2.33 -19.54 12.15
C ILE A 63 -2.74 -20.24 10.86
N THR A 64 -3.13 -21.50 10.97
CA THR A 64 -3.60 -22.28 9.80
C THR A 64 -5.02 -21.87 9.41
N ALA A 65 -5.41 -22.14 8.17
CA ALA A 65 -6.75 -21.81 7.67
C ALA A 65 -7.87 -22.49 8.48
N SER A 66 -7.59 -23.68 9.05
CA SER A 66 -8.52 -24.40 9.92
C SER A 66 -8.70 -23.77 11.29
N GLU A 67 -7.67 -23.08 11.79
CA GLU A 67 -7.71 -22.40 13.09
C GLU A 67 -8.41 -21.03 13.04
N ILE A 68 -8.73 -20.53 11.84
CA ILE A 68 -9.53 -19.31 11.66
C ILE A 68 -10.97 -19.53 12.10
N LEU A 69 -11.53 -20.73 11.83
CA LEU A 69 -12.88 -21.05 12.28
C LEU A 69 -12.93 -21.31 13.79
N ARG A 70 -14.04 -20.97 14.41
CA ARG A 70 -14.31 -21.30 15.79
C ARG A 70 -14.30 -22.82 15.96
N ARG A 71 -13.70 -23.28 17.04
CA ARG A 71 -13.59 -24.73 17.31
C ARG A 71 -14.94 -25.43 17.24
N GLY A 72 -15.01 -26.46 16.41
CA GLY A 72 -16.24 -27.23 16.17
C GLY A 72 -17.14 -26.69 15.05
N CYS A 73 -16.84 -25.52 14.47
CA CYS A 73 -17.61 -24.97 13.36
C CYS A 73 -16.97 -25.35 12.02
N LYS A 74 -17.81 -25.61 11.03
CA LYS A 74 -17.40 -25.92 9.64
C LYS A 74 -17.45 -24.70 8.73
N THR A 75 -18.17 -23.68 9.11
CA THR A 75 -18.33 -22.45 8.36
C THR A 75 -18.28 -21.25 9.29
N GLY A 76 -17.88 -20.12 8.79
CA GLY A 76 -17.87 -18.85 9.50
C GLY A 76 -17.52 -17.71 8.55
N PHE A 77 -17.81 -16.49 8.95
CA PHE A 77 -17.46 -15.31 8.16
C PHE A 77 -17.09 -14.12 9.05
N ALA A 78 -16.34 -13.20 8.45
CA ALA A 78 -16.20 -11.85 8.93
C ALA A 78 -16.51 -10.88 7.79
N GLU A 79 -17.30 -9.85 8.09
CA GLU A 79 -17.70 -8.81 7.15
C GLU A 79 -17.29 -7.46 7.72
N ALA A 80 -16.59 -6.65 6.92
CA ALA A 80 -16.18 -5.32 7.30
C ALA A 80 -16.62 -4.31 6.25
N SER A 81 -17.20 -3.19 6.68
CA SER A 81 -17.49 -2.05 5.82
C SER A 81 -16.52 -0.91 6.14
N VAL A 82 -15.94 -0.33 5.09
CA VAL A 82 -14.97 0.75 5.19
C VAL A 82 -15.32 1.90 4.24
N LEU A 83 -15.17 3.13 4.71
CA LEU A 83 -15.32 4.34 3.89
C LEU A 83 -13.95 4.72 3.32
N CYS A 84 -13.87 4.84 1.99
CA CYS A 84 -12.69 5.26 1.26
C CYS A 84 -13.05 6.39 0.28
N GLY A 85 -12.69 7.63 0.64
CA GLY A 85 -13.22 8.81 -0.04
C GLY A 85 -14.72 8.93 0.18
N GLU A 86 -15.51 8.93 -0.90
CA GLU A 86 -16.98 8.96 -0.87
C GLU A 86 -17.60 7.56 -1.00
N ASP A 87 -16.80 6.54 -1.29
CA ASP A 87 -17.28 5.18 -1.53
C ASP A 87 -17.24 4.32 -0.26
N ILE A 88 -18.29 3.52 -0.08
CA ILE A 88 -18.35 2.50 0.97
C ILE A 88 -18.01 1.15 0.33
N TRP A 89 -16.93 0.56 0.79
CA TRP A 89 -16.53 -0.79 0.44
C TRP A 89 -16.89 -1.76 1.53
N THR A 90 -17.56 -2.86 1.17
CA THR A 90 -17.89 -3.96 2.08
C THR A 90 -17.21 -5.23 1.60
N VAL A 91 -16.51 -5.90 2.51
CA VAL A 91 -15.86 -7.18 2.25
C VAL A 91 -16.42 -8.22 3.20
N ARG A 92 -17.07 -9.24 2.66
CA ARG A 92 -17.52 -10.43 3.38
C ARG A 92 -16.63 -11.60 3.04
N ARG A 93 -15.84 -12.02 3.99
CA ARG A 93 -14.94 -13.15 3.84
C ARG A 93 -15.42 -14.34 4.62
N SER A 94 -15.67 -15.43 3.92
CA SER A 94 -16.22 -16.67 4.48
C SER A 94 -15.24 -17.81 4.36
N ARG A 95 -15.30 -18.75 5.28
CA ARG A 95 -14.65 -20.05 5.14
C ARG A 95 -15.75 -21.12 5.04
N PRO A 96 -15.67 -22.04 4.04
CA PRO A 96 -14.61 -22.20 3.00
C PRO A 96 -14.77 -21.34 1.73
N LYS A 97 -15.82 -20.51 1.61
CA LYS A 97 -16.24 -19.90 0.32
C LYS A 97 -15.34 -18.77 -0.24
N GLY A 98 -14.46 -18.16 0.56
CA GLY A 98 -13.64 -17.04 0.09
C GLY A 98 -14.25 -15.66 0.35
N ALA A 99 -13.86 -14.64 -0.44
CA ALA A 99 -14.28 -13.25 -0.28
C ALA A 99 -15.32 -12.82 -1.32
N ILE A 100 -16.24 -11.95 -0.91
CA ILE A 100 -17.16 -11.19 -1.75
C ILE A 100 -16.91 -9.72 -1.46
N PHE A 101 -16.71 -8.94 -2.51
CA PHE A 101 -16.50 -7.51 -2.44
C PHE A 101 -17.75 -6.78 -2.95
N SER A 102 -18.08 -5.66 -2.32
CA SER A 102 -19.18 -4.79 -2.76
C SER A 102 -18.76 -3.33 -2.63
N LYS A 103 -19.17 -2.51 -3.58
CA LYS A 103 -19.00 -1.06 -3.57
C LYS A 103 -20.37 -0.40 -3.51
N ASN A 104 -20.64 0.40 -2.50
CA ASN A 104 -21.94 1.06 -2.28
C ASN A 104 -23.12 0.08 -2.34
N GLY A 105 -22.94 -1.14 -1.80
CA GLY A 105 -23.94 -2.19 -1.81
C GLY A 105 -24.04 -3.02 -3.12
N ILE A 106 -23.29 -2.65 -4.16
CA ILE A 106 -23.27 -3.36 -5.44
C ILE A 106 -22.08 -4.34 -5.46
N PRO A 107 -22.32 -5.65 -5.65
CA PRO A 107 -21.25 -6.64 -5.76
C PRO A 107 -20.25 -6.30 -6.87
N GLN A 108 -18.97 -6.53 -6.60
CA GLN A 108 -17.87 -6.30 -7.53
C GLN A 108 -17.09 -7.60 -7.72
N ASP A 109 -16.82 -7.95 -8.98
CA ASP A 109 -15.95 -9.07 -9.33
C ASP A 109 -14.51 -8.58 -9.44
N ILE A 110 -13.86 -8.47 -8.29
CA ILE A 110 -12.50 -7.96 -8.16
C ILE A 110 -11.64 -8.90 -7.32
N THR A 111 -10.35 -8.84 -7.54
CA THR A 111 -9.34 -9.56 -6.78
C THR A 111 -9.00 -8.85 -5.47
N GLN A 112 -8.35 -9.57 -4.54
CA GLN A 112 -7.83 -8.99 -3.31
C GLN A 112 -6.85 -7.83 -3.58
N ALA A 113 -5.99 -7.96 -4.59
CA ALA A 113 -5.00 -6.92 -4.94
C ALA A 113 -5.68 -5.64 -5.45
N GLU A 114 -6.71 -5.77 -6.28
CA GLU A 114 -7.50 -4.64 -6.75
C GLU A 114 -8.24 -3.96 -5.59
N PHE A 115 -8.84 -4.74 -4.69
CA PHE A 115 -9.45 -4.19 -3.47
C PHE A 115 -8.44 -3.41 -2.63
N GLU A 116 -7.24 -3.95 -2.34
CA GLU A 116 -6.18 -3.24 -1.61
C GLU A 116 -5.76 -1.95 -2.32
N SER A 117 -5.74 -1.93 -3.64
CA SER A 117 -5.49 -0.74 -4.46
C SER A 117 -6.58 0.33 -4.30
N PHE A 118 -7.86 -0.07 -4.26
CA PHE A 118 -8.99 0.87 -4.08
C PHE A 118 -9.00 1.49 -2.68
N ILE A 119 -8.77 0.70 -1.65
CA ILE A 119 -8.69 1.23 -0.27
C ILE A 119 -7.37 1.96 0.02
N ARG A 120 -6.39 1.85 -0.87
CA ARG A 120 -5.05 2.48 -0.80
C ARG A 120 -4.33 2.18 0.51
N LEU A 121 -4.48 0.99 1.02
CA LEU A 121 -3.89 0.56 2.28
C LEU A 121 -3.47 -0.91 2.19
N SER A 122 -2.18 -1.17 2.18
CA SER A 122 -1.64 -2.52 2.24
C SER A 122 -1.76 -3.11 3.64
N TYR A 123 -1.66 -4.43 3.75
CA TYR A 123 -1.72 -5.12 5.04
C TYR A 123 -0.66 -4.62 6.04
N GLY A 124 0.57 -4.37 5.60
CA GLY A 124 1.63 -3.82 6.45
C GLY A 124 1.30 -2.43 6.98
N GLN A 125 0.77 -1.55 6.11
CA GLN A 125 0.32 -0.22 6.52
C GLN A 125 -0.85 -0.29 7.50
N PHE A 126 -1.82 -1.18 7.26
CA PHE A 126 -2.94 -1.42 8.17
C PHE A 126 -2.46 -1.78 9.59
N LEU A 127 -1.49 -2.70 9.72
CA LEU A 127 -0.92 -3.11 11.00
C LEU A 127 -0.12 -2.00 11.72
N LEU A 128 0.39 -1.03 10.99
CA LEU A 128 1.15 0.08 11.57
C LEU A 128 0.29 1.30 11.90
N THR A 129 -0.85 1.47 11.22
CA THR A 129 -1.65 2.70 11.32
C THR A 129 -3.02 2.51 11.96
N ILE A 130 -3.68 1.38 11.70
CA ILE A 130 -5.06 1.14 12.15
C ILE A 130 -5.13 0.08 13.23
N TYR A 131 -4.40 -1.00 13.05
CA TYR A 131 -4.39 -2.10 14.01
C TYR A 131 -2.98 -2.44 14.44
N THR A 132 -2.59 -2.04 15.64
CA THR A 132 -1.30 -2.38 16.27
C THR A 132 -1.51 -3.48 17.31
N PRO A 133 -1.43 -4.76 16.94
CA PRO A 133 -1.63 -5.85 17.88
C PRO A 133 -0.43 -5.99 18.82
N GLN A 134 -0.68 -6.42 20.06
CA GLN A 134 0.37 -6.63 21.06
C GLN A 134 1.48 -7.59 20.60
N SER A 135 1.14 -8.59 19.77
CA SER A 135 2.09 -9.54 19.19
C SER A 135 2.92 -8.98 18.04
N ASN A 136 2.59 -7.80 17.53
CA ASN A 136 3.21 -7.18 16.35
C ASN A 136 4.20 -6.06 16.68
N SER A 137 4.64 -6.00 17.94
CA SER A 137 5.75 -5.11 18.34
C SER A 137 6.97 -5.24 17.41
N GLY A 138 7.17 -6.43 16.82
CA GLY A 138 8.22 -6.66 15.83
C GLY A 138 8.10 -5.88 14.52
N GLU A 139 6.90 -5.61 14.00
CA GLU A 139 6.74 -4.81 12.77
C GLU A 139 6.92 -3.32 13.02
N LEU A 140 6.39 -2.81 14.12
CA LEU A 140 6.65 -1.44 14.55
C LEU A 140 8.15 -1.23 14.83
N ILE A 141 8.80 -2.17 15.52
CA ILE A 141 10.23 -2.13 15.77
C ILE A 141 11.01 -2.21 14.45
N ARG A 142 10.60 -3.06 13.51
CA ARG A 142 11.21 -3.11 12.17
C ARG A 142 11.10 -1.79 11.44
N PHE A 143 9.92 -1.17 11.47
CA PHE A 143 9.74 0.15 10.86
C PHE A 143 10.64 1.19 11.51
N LEU A 144 10.65 1.26 12.84
CA LEU A 144 11.48 2.21 13.58
C LEU A 144 12.98 1.99 13.37
N SER A 145 13.40 0.73 13.22
CA SER A 145 14.79 0.32 13.00
C SER A 145 15.20 0.29 11.53
N SER A 146 14.26 0.49 10.60
CA SER A 146 14.58 0.46 9.17
C SER A 146 15.40 1.68 8.76
N PRO A 147 16.20 1.59 7.69
CA PRO A 147 16.91 2.72 7.13
C PRO A 147 15.97 3.86 6.74
N ASP A 148 16.44 5.10 6.80
CA ASP A 148 15.62 6.29 6.52
C ASP A 148 15.00 6.27 5.11
N ALA A 149 15.69 5.69 4.13
CA ALA A 149 15.15 5.48 2.78
C ALA A 149 13.89 4.62 2.79
N ALA A 150 13.85 3.52 3.54
CA ALA A 150 12.69 2.64 3.67
C ALA A 150 11.54 3.31 4.43
N LYS A 151 11.86 4.08 5.49
CA LYS A 151 10.86 4.90 6.21
C LYS A 151 10.23 5.94 5.30
N LYS A 152 11.05 6.63 4.50
CA LYS A 152 10.58 7.62 3.53
C LYS A 152 9.66 6.98 2.49
N GLU A 153 10.04 5.84 1.92
CA GLU A 153 9.23 5.13 0.94
C GLU A 153 7.89 4.70 1.53
N PHE A 154 7.89 4.15 2.74
CA PHE A 154 6.66 3.81 3.46
C PHE A 154 5.75 5.03 3.68
N LEU A 155 6.31 6.16 4.12
CA LEU A 155 5.53 7.39 4.32
C LEU A 155 4.98 7.95 3.00
N LEU A 156 5.77 7.89 1.92
CA LEU A 156 5.30 8.30 0.59
C LEU A 156 4.11 7.45 0.12
N GLN A 157 4.18 6.14 0.32
CA GLN A 157 3.08 5.23 0.00
C GLN A 157 1.85 5.50 0.88
N LEU A 158 2.04 5.67 2.20
CA LEU A 158 0.97 5.93 3.14
C LEU A 158 0.21 7.23 2.82
N LEU A 159 0.95 8.27 2.40
CA LEU A 159 0.41 9.56 2.01
C LEU A 159 -0.04 9.61 0.54
N ASN A 160 0.05 8.50 -0.19
CA ASN A 160 -0.23 8.40 -1.63
C ASN A 160 0.62 9.39 -2.48
N LEU A 161 1.86 9.64 -2.05
CA LEU A 161 2.83 10.51 -2.72
C LEU A 161 3.81 9.75 -3.61
N ASP A 162 3.70 8.44 -3.73
CA ASP A 162 4.50 7.55 -4.57
C ASP A 162 4.42 7.91 -6.06
N GLN A 163 3.27 8.43 -6.52
CA GLN A 163 3.10 8.99 -7.87
C GLN A 163 4.11 10.11 -8.18
N PHE A 164 4.49 10.92 -7.18
CA PHE A 164 5.52 11.96 -7.37
C PHE A 164 6.91 11.36 -7.53
N GLY A 165 7.21 10.24 -6.86
CA GLY A 165 8.44 9.49 -7.03
C GLY A 165 8.56 8.88 -8.44
N SER A 166 7.47 8.37 -8.98
CA SER A 166 7.37 7.85 -10.35
C SER A 166 7.53 8.98 -11.37
N GLY A 167 6.87 10.11 -11.14
CA GLY A 167 7.02 11.31 -11.96
C GLY A 167 8.47 11.83 -12.00
N LYS A 168 9.15 11.85 -10.85
CA LYS A 168 10.56 12.25 -10.78
C LYS A 168 11.45 11.32 -11.62
N LYS A 169 11.29 10.00 -11.52
CA LYS A 169 12.06 9.05 -12.35
C LYS A 169 11.87 9.30 -13.84
N LEU A 170 10.62 9.53 -14.27
CA LEU A 170 10.32 9.83 -15.66
C LEU A 170 11.04 11.12 -16.14
N ILE A 171 11.03 12.16 -15.32
CA ILE A 171 11.72 13.42 -15.60
C ILE A 171 13.23 13.23 -15.67
N ASP A 172 13.82 12.49 -14.71
CA ASP A 172 15.25 12.19 -14.69
C ASP A 172 15.68 11.40 -15.95
N ASP A 173 14.86 10.45 -16.42
CA ASP A 173 15.12 9.69 -17.64
C ASP A 173 14.99 10.57 -18.90
N LEU A 174 14.04 11.48 -18.93
CA LEU A 174 13.91 12.47 -20.01
C LEU A 174 15.12 13.41 -20.04
N ILE A 175 15.54 13.94 -18.88
CA ILE A 175 16.73 14.79 -18.78
C ILE A 175 17.95 14.07 -19.33
N LYS A 176 18.20 12.81 -18.93
CA LYS A 176 19.34 12.03 -19.44
C LYS A 176 19.28 11.87 -20.96
N LYS A 177 18.09 11.56 -21.50
CA LYS A 177 17.88 11.39 -22.93
C LYS A 177 18.15 12.67 -23.72
N PHE A 178 17.64 13.81 -23.25
CA PHE A 178 17.90 15.10 -23.90
C PHE A 178 19.33 15.56 -23.75
N SER A 179 19.98 15.36 -22.57
CA SER A 179 21.39 15.69 -22.38
C SER A 179 22.30 14.89 -23.35
N ALA A 180 22.02 13.62 -23.56
CA ALA A 180 22.77 12.80 -24.52
C ALA A 180 22.57 13.30 -25.97
N ALA A 181 21.38 13.73 -26.35
CA ALA A 181 21.10 14.31 -27.67
C ALA A 181 21.86 15.63 -27.86
N VAL A 182 21.84 16.52 -26.88
CA VAL A 182 22.58 17.79 -26.89
C VAL A 182 24.08 17.54 -27.04
N GLU A 183 24.67 16.57 -26.33
CA GLU A 183 26.09 16.24 -26.50
C GLU A 183 26.45 15.78 -27.93
N VAL A 184 25.57 15.03 -28.60
CA VAL A 184 25.78 14.63 -29.99
C VAL A 184 25.76 15.84 -30.92
N ASP A 185 24.79 16.73 -30.72
CA ASP A 185 24.68 17.95 -31.53
C ASP A 185 25.87 18.88 -31.31
N ASP A 186 26.33 19.06 -30.07
CA ASP A 186 27.52 19.87 -29.75
C ASP A 186 28.80 19.31 -30.40
N ARG A 187 28.99 17.99 -30.43
CA ARG A 187 30.12 17.36 -31.13
C ARG A 187 30.02 17.60 -32.63
N SER A 188 28.84 17.50 -33.20
CA SER A 188 28.58 17.76 -34.64
C SER A 188 28.89 19.21 -34.99
N LEU A 189 28.44 20.17 -34.15
CA LEU A 189 28.72 21.60 -34.30
C LEU A 189 30.22 21.88 -34.21
N ALA A 190 30.93 21.30 -33.21
CA ALA A 190 32.36 21.46 -33.07
C ALA A 190 33.11 20.95 -34.31
N SER A 191 32.76 19.76 -34.83
CA SER A 191 33.31 19.22 -36.06
C SER A 191 33.10 20.11 -37.27
N THR A 192 31.85 20.64 -37.42
CA THR A 192 31.51 21.54 -38.52
C THR A 192 32.27 22.88 -38.43
N ARG A 193 32.42 23.45 -37.25
CA ARG A 193 33.24 24.67 -37.02
C ARG A 193 34.70 24.45 -37.41
N SER A 194 35.29 23.33 -36.98
CA SER A 194 36.69 22.98 -37.36
C SER A 194 36.87 22.84 -38.87
N ARG A 195 35.88 22.28 -39.55
CA ARG A 195 35.91 22.19 -41.02
C ARG A 195 35.82 23.56 -41.71
N ILE A 196 34.95 24.42 -41.24
CA ILE A 196 34.80 25.78 -41.75
C ILE A 196 36.12 26.56 -41.58
N GLN A 197 36.74 26.50 -40.40
CA GLN A 197 37.97 27.13 -40.13
C GLN A 197 39.12 26.65 -41.05
N ALA A 198 39.21 25.32 -41.28
CA ALA A 198 40.18 24.76 -42.22
C ALA A 198 39.96 25.21 -43.66
N TYR A 199 38.73 25.40 -44.11
CA TYR A 199 38.43 25.96 -45.42
C TYR A 199 38.78 27.46 -45.52
N GLU A 200 38.52 28.25 -44.47
CA GLU A 200 38.89 29.65 -44.43
C GLU A 200 40.41 29.83 -44.50
N GLU A 201 41.21 29.04 -43.78
CA GLU A 201 42.64 29.02 -43.85
C GLU A 201 43.17 28.69 -45.25
N SER A 202 42.57 27.67 -45.92
CA SER A 202 42.95 27.27 -47.26
C SER A 202 42.65 28.31 -48.32
N LEU A 203 41.56 29.11 -48.15
CA LEU A 203 41.21 30.20 -49.02
C LEU A 203 42.19 31.39 -48.92
N VAL A 204 42.63 31.70 -47.69
CA VAL A 204 43.65 32.73 -47.44
C VAL A 204 44.98 32.36 -48.09
N ASP A 205 45.40 31.10 -48.01
CA ASP A 205 46.62 30.63 -48.64
C ASP A 205 46.57 30.69 -50.20
N THR A 206 45.44 30.30 -50.79
CA THR A 206 45.25 30.38 -52.21
C THR A 206 45.22 31.81 -52.73
N ALA A 207 44.61 32.76 -52.00
CA ALA A 207 44.62 34.19 -52.33
C ALA A 207 46.04 34.77 -52.26
N SER A 208 46.86 34.36 -51.32
CA SER A 208 48.26 34.80 -51.15
C SER A 208 49.20 34.30 -52.27
N LEU A 209 48.86 33.18 -52.94
CA LEU A 209 49.59 32.62 -54.08
C LEU A 209 49.23 33.27 -55.40
N GLN A 210 48.08 33.90 -55.53
CA GLN A 210 47.65 34.62 -56.75
C GLN A 210 48.15 36.07 -56.81
N THR A 211 48.69 36.58 -55.71
CA THR A 211 49.22 37.94 -55.62
C THR A 211 50.75 38.04 -55.81
N LYS A 212 51.43 36.94 -56.14
CA LYS A 212 52.83 36.87 -56.54
C LYS A 212 52.93 36.58 -58.03
#